data_bcca724d1e119268eb01c7921e5958d4
#
_entry.id   bcca724d1e119268eb01c7921e5958d4
#
_cell.length_a   1.000
_cell.length_b   1.000
_cell.length_c   1.000
_cell.angle_alpha   90.00
_cell.angle_beta   90.00
_cell.angle_gamma   90.00
#
_symmetry.space_group_name_H-M   'P 1'
#
loop_
_entity.id
_entity.type
_entity.pdbx_description
1 polymer ?
#
loop_
_entity_poly.entity_id
_entity_poly.type
_entity_poly.pdbx_seq_one_letter_code
_entity_poly.pdbx_strand_id
1 'polypeptide(L)'
;MSPSTLESYLVVGAVLFALGMVGFLARRNMIIMFLSAEMMLQGVAVNLVAFARFRGDLGGQVLVMFILTVAACEAAIALALILALYKRKKSLDVSVWQELREPDQEPIQDEETLPAAPKPSEFEHLTPAGAQPPAKEPEEVSHV
;
A
#
# COMPACT_ATOMS: atom_id res chain seq x y z
N MET A 1 -32.61 12.63 2.87
CA MET A 1 -31.26 13.11 2.49
C MET A 1 -31.43 14.04 1.30
N SER A 2 -30.75 15.21 1.26
CA SER A 2 -30.83 16.11 0.11
C SER A 2 -30.00 15.57 -1.08
N PRO A 3 -30.35 15.94 -2.34
CA PRO A 3 -29.55 15.55 -3.51
C PRO A 3 -28.08 15.99 -3.41
N SER A 4 -27.82 17.20 -2.95
CA SER A 4 -26.46 17.72 -2.76
C SER A 4 -25.64 16.92 -1.75
N THR A 5 -26.29 16.40 -0.71
CA THR A 5 -25.63 15.52 0.27
C THR A 5 -25.28 14.16 -0.37
N LEU A 6 -26.16 13.60 -1.18
CA LEU A 6 -25.89 12.37 -1.93
C LEU A 6 -24.66 12.54 -2.84
N GLU A 7 -24.64 13.61 -3.64
CA GLU A 7 -23.51 13.91 -4.53
C GLU A 7 -22.18 13.98 -3.77
N SER A 8 -22.16 14.62 -2.60
CA SER A 8 -20.96 14.70 -1.76
C SER A 8 -20.45 13.32 -1.33
N TYR A 9 -21.33 12.42 -0.92
CA TYR A 9 -20.93 11.06 -0.57
C TYR A 9 -20.46 10.26 -1.77
N LEU A 10 -21.10 10.42 -2.93
CA LEU A 10 -20.67 9.75 -4.16
C LEU A 10 -19.29 10.21 -4.59
N VAL A 11 -19.00 11.51 -4.48
CA VAL A 11 -17.66 12.04 -4.77
C VAL A 11 -16.61 11.45 -3.80
N VAL A 12 -16.90 11.41 -2.51
CA VAL A 12 -16.00 10.79 -1.52
C VAL A 12 -15.74 9.33 -1.85
N GLY A 13 -16.79 8.55 -2.15
CA GLY A 13 -16.65 7.15 -2.53
C GLY A 13 -15.84 6.97 -3.82
N ALA A 14 -16.06 7.83 -4.83
CA ALA A 14 -15.30 7.81 -6.07
C ALA A 14 -13.81 8.16 -5.86
N VAL A 15 -13.51 9.14 -5.00
CA VAL A 15 -12.13 9.50 -4.66
C VAL A 15 -11.44 8.37 -3.92
N LEU A 16 -12.09 7.73 -2.94
CA LEU A 16 -11.53 6.58 -2.24
C LEU A 16 -11.24 5.43 -3.20
N PHE A 17 -12.18 5.15 -4.11
CA PHE A 17 -12.00 4.11 -5.13
C PHE A 17 -10.81 4.42 -6.04
N ALA A 18 -10.72 5.65 -6.56
CA ALA A 18 -9.63 6.07 -7.44
C ALA A 18 -8.26 6.02 -6.76
N LEU A 19 -8.18 6.47 -5.49
CA LEU A 19 -6.94 6.39 -4.71
C LEU A 19 -6.53 4.93 -4.47
N GLY A 20 -7.48 4.06 -4.14
CA GLY A 20 -7.25 2.62 -4.01
C GLY A 20 -6.75 2.01 -5.32
N MET A 21 -7.36 2.36 -6.46
CA MET A 21 -6.94 1.88 -7.78
C MET A 21 -5.50 2.32 -8.09
N VAL A 22 -5.17 3.58 -7.86
CA VAL A 22 -3.79 4.08 -8.05
C VAL A 22 -2.81 3.33 -7.16
N GLY A 23 -3.14 3.14 -5.87
CA GLY A 23 -2.29 2.40 -4.93
C GLY A 23 -2.08 0.94 -5.34
N PHE A 24 -3.13 0.30 -5.86
CA PHE A 24 -3.09 -1.09 -6.32
C PHE A 24 -2.19 -1.26 -7.56
N LEU A 25 -2.28 -0.35 -8.52
CA LEU A 25 -1.51 -0.42 -9.77
C LEU A 25 -0.07 0.08 -9.63
N ALA A 26 0.16 1.08 -8.76
CA ALA A 26 1.47 1.72 -8.62
C ALA A 26 2.45 0.96 -7.73
N ARG A 27 1.99 -0.03 -6.97
CA ARG A 27 2.83 -0.72 -5.97
C ARG A 27 2.83 -2.22 -6.17
N ARG A 28 4.02 -2.81 -6.04
CA ARG A 28 4.24 -4.26 -6.15
C ARG A 28 4.30 -4.96 -4.78
N ASN A 29 4.07 -4.23 -3.71
CA ASN A 29 4.08 -4.77 -2.35
C ASN A 29 2.71 -5.37 -2.03
N MET A 30 2.67 -6.66 -1.68
CA MET A 30 1.44 -7.40 -1.39
C MET A 30 0.56 -6.74 -0.33
N ILE A 31 1.16 -6.18 0.73
CA ILE A 31 0.41 -5.51 1.80
C ILE A 31 -0.25 -4.24 1.27
N ILE A 32 0.49 -3.44 0.49
CA ILE A 32 -0.04 -2.19 -0.07
C ILE A 32 -1.14 -2.49 -1.09
N MET A 33 -0.94 -3.51 -1.93
CA MET A 33 -1.96 -3.94 -2.89
C MET A 33 -3.24 -4.38 -2.17
N PHE A 34 -3.10 -5.18 -1.11
CA PHE A 34 -4.24 -5.60 -0.31
C PHE A 34 -4.97 -4.41 0.34
N LEU A 35 -4.25 -3.49 1.02
CA LEU A 35 -4.84 -2.29 1.61
C LEU A 35 -5.49 -1.38 0.57
N SER A 36 -4.95 -1.33 -0.65
CA SER A 36 -5.53 -0.58 -1.76
C SER A 36 -6.85 -1.19 -2.25
N ALA A 37 -6.92 -2.51 -2.33
CA ALA A 37 -8.17 -3.22 -2.66
C ALA A 37 -9.24 -2.99 -1.59
N GLU A 38 -8.87 -3.03 -0.31
CA GLU A 38 -9.75 -2.67 0.82
C GLU A 38 -10.26 -1.22 0.69
N MET A 39 -9.39 -0.27 0.35
CA MET A 39 -9.80 1.13 0.14
C MET A 39 -10.80 1.27 -1.01
N MET A 40 -10.63 0.52 -2.10
CA MET A 40 -11.59 0.49 -3.21
C MET A 40 -12.95 -0.05 -2.74
N LEU A 41 -12.95 -1.13 -1.96
CA LEU A 41 -14.16 -1.71 -1.39
C LEU A 41 -14.89 -0.72 -0.46
N GLN A 42 -14.15 0.02 0.37
CA GLN A 42 -14.71 1.06 1.23
C GLN A 42 -15.36 2.19 0.41
N GLY A 43 -14.77 2.58 -0.71
CA GLY A 43 -15.36 3.55 -1.63
C GLY A 43 -16.72 3.09 -2.17
N VAL A 44 -16.83 1.82 -2.57
CA VAL A 44 -18.09 1.21 -3.01
C VAL A 44 -19.11 1.14 -1.87
N ALA A 45 -18.67 0.75 -0.66
CA ALA A 45 -19.53 0.65 0.51
C ALA A 45 -20.17 2.00 0.87
N VAL A 46 -19.38 3.09 0.85
CA VAL A 46 -19.89 4.45 1.06
C VAL A 46 -20.98 4.80 0.08
N ASN A 47 -20.80 4.51 -1.21
CA ASN A 47 -21.78 4.79 -2.24
C ASN A 47 -23.07 3.98 -2.05
N LEU A 48 -22.95 2.70 -1.69
CA LEU A 48 -24.13 1.85 -1.41
C LEU A 48 -24.98 2.38 -0.25
N VAL A 49 -24.33 2.79 0.85
CA VAL A 49 -25.05 3.39 1.99
C VAL A 49 -25.68 4.72 1.61
N ALA A 50 -24.99 5.54 0.82
CA ALA A 50 -25.51 6.84 0.37
C ALA A 50 -26.78 6.66 -0.47
N PHE A 51 -26.78 5.74 -1.43
CA PHE A 51 -27.94 5.42 -2.26
C PHE A 51 -29.10 4.85 -1.46
N ALA A 52 -28.83 3.90 -0.55
CA ALA A 52 -29.85 3.33 0.31
C ALA A 52 -30.54 4.40 1.17
N ARG A 53 -29.72 5.27 1.77
CA ARG A 53 -30.24 6.37 2.59
C ARG A 53 -31.03 7.40 1.77
N PHE A 54 -30.63 7.65 0.52
CA PHE A 54 -31.34 8.55 -0.37
C PHE A 54 -32.73 8.00 -0.74
N ARG A 55 -32.83 6.69 -1.00
CA ARG A 55 -34.09 6.00 -1.31
C ARG A 55 -34.97 5.74 -0.09
N GLY A 56 -34.44 5.93 1.13
CA GLY A 56 -35.16 5.60 2.37
C GLY A 56 -35.25 4.08 2.62
N ASP A 57 -34.35 3.30 2.00
CA ASP A 57 -34.27 1.85 2.13
C ASP A 57 -33.09 1.44 3.02
N LEU A 58 -33.30 0.41 3.86
CA LEU A 58 -32.28 -0.15 4.73
C LEU A 58 -31.46 -1.26 4.04
N GLY A 59 -31.89 -1.75 2.88
CA GLY A 59 -31.25 -2.87 2.19
C GLY A 59 -29.78 -2.64 1.89
N GLY A 60 -29.41 -1.45 1.41
CA GLY A 60 -28.01 -1.11 1.17
C GLY A 60 -27.17 -1.01 2.44
N GLN A 61 -27.75 -0.58 3.57
CA GLN A 61 -27.03 -0.56 4.86
C GLN A 61 -26.77 -1.98 5.37
N VAL A 62 -27.77 -2.87 5.27
CA VAL A 62 -27.64 -4.28 5.61
C VAL A 62 -26.58 -4.95 4.72
N LEU A 63 -26.63 -4.70 3.41
CA LEU A 63 -25.65 -5.23 2.46
C LEU A 63 -24.21 -4.80 2.84
N VAL A 64 -24.01 -3.53 3.18
CA VAL A 64 -22.68 -3.02 3.58
C VAL A 64 -22.20 -3.67 4.88
N MET A 65 -23.08 -3.96 5.84
CA MET A 65 -22.68 -4.71 7.04
C MET A 65 -22.17 -6.11 6.69
N PHE A 66 -22.80 -6.80 5.74
CA PHE A 66 -22.29 -8.08 5.24
C PHE A 66 -20.96 -7.92 4.52
N ILE A 67 -20.81 -6.91 3.65
CA ILE A 67 -19.55 -6.62 2.96
C ILE A 67 -18.43 -6.39 3.97
N LEU A 68 -18.63 -5.57 5.00
CA LEU A 68 -17.63 -5.29 6.02
C LEU A 68 -17.26 -6.54 6.83
N THR A 69 -18.24 -7.40 7.13
CA THR A 69 -17.99 -8.66 7.84
C THR A 69 -17.13 -9.60 7.01
N VAL A 70 -17.45 -9.76 5.72
CA VAL A 70 -16.68 -10.59 4.79
C VAL A 70 -15.28 -10.00 4.59
N ALA A 71 -15.16 -8.69 4.38
CA ALA A 71 -13.90 -7.99 4.24
C ALA A 71 -12.97 -8.20 5.46
N ALA A 72 -13.53 -8.14 6.68
CA ALA A 72 -12.74 -8.40 7.89
C ALA A 72 -12.22 -9.85 7.96
N CYS A 73 -13.01 -10.83 7.55
CA CYS A 73 -12.60 -12.23 7.47
C CYS A 73 -11.53 -12.43 6.38
N GLU A 74 -11.73 -11.82 5.21
CA GLU A 74 -10.79 -11.86 4.10
C GLU A 74 -9.45 -11.21 4.47
N ALA A 75 -9.48 -10.08 5.18
CA ALA A 75 -8.29 -9.40 5.67
C ALA A 75 -7.45 -10.30 6.58
N ALA A 76 -8.08 -11.04 7.49
CA ALA A 76 -7.38 -11.96 8.37
C ALA A 76 -6.67 -13.08 7.60
N ILE A 77 -7.35 -13.67 6.61
CA ILE A 77 -6.79 -14.74 5.76
C ILE A 77 -5.68 -14.17 4.88
N ALA A 78 -5.90 -13.02 4.23
CA ALA A 78 -4.92 -12.39 3.36
C ALA A 78 -3.62 -12.06 4.11
N LEU A 79 -3.72 -11.45 5.29
CA LEU A 79 -2.55 -11.13 6.11
C LEU A 79 -1.82 -12.39 6.58
N ALA A 80 -2.54 -13.46 6.93
CA ALA A 80 -1.93 -14.74 7.29
C ALA A 80 -1.15 -15.34 6.10
N LEU A 81 -1.73 -15.29 4.89
CA LEU A 81 -1.07 -15.77 3.67
C LEU A 81 0.16 -14.93 3.33
N ILE A 82 0.04 -13.59 3.37
CA ILE A 82 1.16 -12.68 3.13
C ILE A 82 2.30 -12.96 4.12
N LEU A 83 1.97 -13.18 5.39
CA LEU A 83 2.98 -13.53 6.40
C LEU A 83 3.64 -14.88 6.12
N ALA A 84 2.86 -15.89 5.70
CA ALA A 84 3.39 -17.20 5.34
C ALA A 84 4.33 -17.11 4.11
N LEU A 85 3.96 -16.33 3.11
CA LEU A 85 4.78 -16.06 1.93
C LEU A 85 6.07 -15.30 2.30
N TYR A 86 5.95 -14.27 3.13
CA TYR A 86 7.10 -13.52 3.63
C TYR A 86 8.10 -14.41 4.39
N LYS A 87 7.62 -15.35 5.21
CA LYS A 87 8.49 -16.31 5.91
C LYS A 87 9.30 -17.18 4.95
N ARG A 88 8.74 -17.49 3.78
CA ARG A 88 9.42 -18.32 2.75
C ARG A 88 10.49 -17.57 1.97
N LYS A 89 10.16 -16.41 1.42
CA LYS A 89 11.04 -15.67 0.48
C LYS A 89 11.67 -14.42 1.11
N LYS A 90 11.27 -14.01 2.33
CA LYS A 90 11.71 -12.78 3.02
C LYS A 90 11.48 -11.50 2.19
N SER A 91 10.53 -11.54 1.26
CA SER A 91 10.15 -10.43 0.41
C SER A 91 8.62 -10.28 0.38
N LEU A 92 8.15 -9.05 0.30
CA LEU A 92 6.73 -8.69 0.08
C LEU A 92 6.45 -8.31 -1.37
N ASP A 93 7.46 -8.35 -2.23
CA ASP A 93 7.34 -8.01 -3.63
C ASP A 93 6.67 -9.15 -4.40
N VAL A 94 5.60 -8.81 -5.12
CA VAL A 94 4.85 -9.78 -5.95
C VAL A 94 5.72 -10.35 -7.07
N SER A 95 6.67 -9.59 -7.59
CA SER A 95 7.54 -10.02 -8.69
C SER A 95 8.40 -11.24 -8.35
N VAL A 96 8.75 -11.41 -7.08
CA VAL A 96 9.51 -12.58 -6.58
C VAL A 96 8.76 -13.91 -6.78
N TRP A 97 7.44 -13.84 -6.97
CA TRP A 97 6.58 -15.01 -7.16
C TRP A 97 6.32 -15.34 -8.63
N GLN A 98 6.89 -14.59 -9.58
CA GLN A 98 6.80 -14.88 -11.01
C GLN A 98 7.47 -16.21 -11.41
N GLU A 99 8.32 -16.76 -10.54
CA GLU A 99 8.89 -18.11 -10.71
C GLU A 99 7.84 -19.23 -10.71
N LEU A 100 6.63 -18.97 -10.19
CA LEU A 100 5.50 -19.93 -10.16
C LEU A 100 4.71 -19.97 -11.48
N ARG A 101 5.20 -19.30 -12.52
CA ARG A 101 4.62 -19.31 -13.85
C ARG A 101 4.70 -20.70 -14.52
N GLU A 102 3.86 -20.90 -15.54
CA GLU A 102 3.91 -22.09 -16.37
C GLU A 102 5.26 -22.20 -17.14
N PRO A 103 5.76 -23.43 -17.38
CA PRO A 103 7.08 -23.64 -17.98
C PRO A 103 7.28 -22.98 -19.35
N ASP A 104 6.18 -22.72 -20.09
CA ASP A 104 6.21 -22.18 -21.45
C ASP A 104 6.09 -20.64 -21.52
N GLN A 105 6.00 -19.96 -20.39
CA GLN A 105 5.94 -18.49 -20.37
C GLN A 105 7.31 -17.88 -20.17
N GLU A 106 7.69 -16.95 -21.07
CA GLU A 106 8.93 -16.19 -20.89
C GLU A 106 8.88 -15.32 -19.63
N PRO A 107 10.04 -15.15 -18.94
CA PRO A 107 10.13 -14.23 -17.81
C PRO A 107 9.85 -12.81 -18.27
N ILE A 108 8.80 -12.19 -17.73
CA ILE A 108 8.65 -10.74 -17.84
C ILE A 108 9.75 -10.14 -16.95
N GLN A 109 10.89 -9.81 -17.55
CA GLN A 109 11.93 -9.06 -16.87
C GLN A 109 11.52 -7.59 -16.92
N ASP A 110 11.38 -7.01 -15.75
CA ASP A 110 11.32 -5.54 -15.67
C ASP A 110 12.69 -5.00 -16.06
N GLU A 111 12.76 -4.37 -17.22
CA GLU A 111 13.97 -3.71 -17.70
C GLU A 111 14.29 -2.41 -16.93
N GLU A 112 13.43 -1.99 -16.01
CA GLU A 112 13.71 -0.87 -15.10
C GLU A 112 14.82 -1.26 -14.13
N THR A 113 16.05 -0.96 -14.52
CA THR A 113 17.17 -0.92 -13.60
C THR A 113 16.93 0.18 -12.57
N LEU A 114 16.44 -0.19 -11.38
CA LEU A 114 16.43 0.74 -10.25
C LEU A 114 17.85 1.31 -10.09
N PRO A 115 18.00 2.65 -9.92
CA PRO A 115 19.28 3.22 -9.61
C PRO A 115 19.88 2.47 -8.42
N ALA A 116 21.15 2.10 -8.52
CA ALA A 116 21.84 1.37 -7.46
C ALA A 116 21.63 2.10 -6.14
N ALA A 117 21.14 1.38 -5.14
CA ALA A 117 20.99 1.97 -3.81
C ALA A 117 22.35 2.58 -3.39
N PRO A 118 22.37 3.83 -2.92
CA PRO A 118 23.60 4.44 -2.46
C PRO A 118 24.26 3.55 -1.41
N LYS A 119 25.57 3.38 -1.53
CA LYS A 119 26.31 2.53 -0.60
C LYS A 119 26.13 3.07 0.83
N PRO A 120 26.03 2.20 1.85
CA PRO A 120 25.87 2.64 3.24
C PRO A 120 26.90 3.67 3.73
N SER A 121 28.07 3.70 3.09
CA SER A 121 29.15 4.67 3.35
C SER A 121 28.90 6.08 2.78
N GLU A 122 27.89 6.27 1.90
CA GLU A 122 27.52 7.58 1.35
C GLU A 122 26.53 8.36 2.21
N PHE A 123 25.94 7.72 3.21
CA PHE A 123 25.09 8.42 4.18
C PHE A 123 25.93 8.93 5.33
N GLU A 124 25.83 10.22 5.62
CA GLU A 124 26.40 10.77 6.85
C GLU A 124 25.72 10.06 8.05
N HIS A 125 26.51 9.27 8.77
CA HIS A 125 26.06 8.65 9.99
C HIS A 125 25.99 9.71 11.10
N LEU A 126 24.78 10.00 11.57
CA LEU A 126 24.60 10.80 12.76
C LEU A 126 25.24 10.07 13.96
N THR A 127 26.04 10.79 14.76
CA THR A 127 26.59 10.25 16.00
C THR A 127 25.43 9.83 16.93
N PRO A 128 25.53 8.66 17.60
CA PRO A 128 24.53 8.26 18.57
C PRO A 128 24.28 9.35 19.60
N ALA A 129 23.02 9.55 19.99
CA ALA A 129 22.67 10.54 21.00
C ALA A 129 23.47 10.29 22.29
N GLY A 130 24.26 11.28 22.73
CA GLY A 130 25.11 11.21 23.90
C GLY A 130 26.58 10.90 23.64
N ALA A 131 27.01 10.65 22.39
CA ALA A 131 28.43 10.55 22.02
C ALA A 131 28.93 11.90 21.51
N GLN A 132 30.02 12.42 22.07
CA GLN A 132 30.66 13.59 21.50
C GLN A 132 31.33 13.21 20.16
N PRO A 133 31.18 14.03 19.11
CA PRO A 133 31.90 13.80 17.86
C PRO A 133 33.43 13.83 18.12
N PRO A 134 34.21 13.00 17.41
CA PRO A 134 35.65 13.05 17.53
C PRO A 134 36.14 14.47 17.24
N ALA A 135 37.04 14.98 18.06
CA ALA A 135 37.63 16.30 17.86
C ALA A 135 38.25 16.36 16.46
N LYS A 136 37.90 17.38 15.67
CA LYS A 136 38.51 17.62 14.38
C LYS A 136 40.02 17.81 14.64
N GLU A 137 40.89 17.02 14.00
CA GLU A 137 42.29 17.27 13.96
C GLU A 137 42.53 18.65 13.35
N PRO A 138 43.41 19.47 13.89
CA PRO A 138 43.71 20.77 13.33
C PRO A 138 44.25 20.55 11.90
N GLU A 139 43.58 21.15 10.91
CA GLU A 139 44.13 21.22 9.56
C GLU A 139 45.52 21.88 9.64
N GLU A 140 46.56 21.12 9.33
CA GLU A 140 47.88 21.69 9.12
C GLU A 140 47.79 22.65 7.94
N VAL A 141 47.69 23.94 8.23
CA VAL A 141 47.82 24.99 7.23
C VAL A 141 49.28 25.00 6.78
N SER A 142 49.58 24.28 5.69
CA SER A 142 50.89 24.37 5.07
C SER A 142 51.05 25.78 4.48
N HIS A 143 51.79 26.62 5.17
CA HIS A 143 52.26 27.86 4.62
C HIS A 143 53.35 27.56 3.58
N VAL A 144 53.01 27.77 2.30
CA VAL A 144 53.95 28.00 1.22
C VAL A 144 53.86 29.44 0.80
#